data_56625fd5f3d8fb89eb0984942c7d3bc2
#
_entry.id   56625fd5f3d8fb89eb0984942c7d3bc2
#
_cell.length_a   1.000
_cell.length_b   1.000
_cell.length_c   1.000
_cell.angle_alpha   90.00
_cell.angle_beta   90.00
_cell.angle_gamma   90.00
#
_symmetry.space_group_name_H-M   'P 1'
#
loop_
_entity.id
_entity.type
_entity.pdbx_description
1 polymer ?
#
loop_
_entity_poly.entity_id
_entity_poly.type
_entity_poly.pdbx_seq_one_letter_code
_entity_poly.pdbx_strand_id
1 'polypeptide(L)'
;MTLFRSFLPSESLRSLRSGDISLDRTATVGAGQMLFLYDGTNDHFASYSRVHEQVSIANGQGWANLTAQRHARVSSSSQMLSLFVPNTATCLSDLYPLPLDRVPTPGWEEMRRLLKDDTGVMFCDDLFEASLPANRYESSPWQLSDSHWSDYGSLLVTNSILRRVAVAPIEFGWIECEPQFIAGDLGSRFGDTVGMQVVRQVACDLPIPRCVFDSGGGSLDGASMGRRVEWECQEAPIDASMLVVGNSFSGTGLRRNHLVYWFSRLFRRTVFLHAASLPTDVVDAYRSDIVLFQGLERFMRLVPVDEYTAQQCEAVYEAPHE
;
A
#
# COMPACT_ATOMS: atom_id res chain seq x y z
N MET A 1 5.95 -2.79 -33.77
CA MET A 1 6.39 -2.55 -32.39
C MET A 1 5.37 -3.22 -31.48
N THR A 2 5.67 -4.39 -30.95
CA THR A 2 4.74 -5.13 -30.11
C THR A 2 4.73 -4.48 -28.75
N LEU A 3 3.65 -3.82 -28.43
CA LEU A 3 3.45 -3.19 -27.13
C LEU A 3 3.32 -4.29 -26.06
N PHE A 4 4.28 -4.38 -25.19
CA PHE A 4 4.30 -5.38 -24.14
C PHE A 4 3.35 -4.95 -23.01
N ARG A 5 2.27 -5.67 -22.82
CA ARG A 5 1.36 -5.47 -21.70
C ARG A 5 1.90 -6.22 -20.50
N SER A 6 2.12 -5.53 -19.41
CA SER A 6 2.50 -6.17 -18.14
C SER A 6 1.42 -7.12 -17.64
N PHE A 7 0.16 -6.83 -18.00
CA PHE A 7 -0.99 -7.60 -17.59
C PHE A 7 -1.94 -7.84 -18.77
N LEU A 8 -2.45 -9.05 -18.88
CA LEU A 8 -3.52 -9.41 -19.80
C LEU A 8 -4.70 -9.97 -18.99
N PRO A 9 -5.94 -9.51 -19.25
CA PRO A 9 -7.11 -10.12 -18.64
C PRO A 9 -7.20 -11.61 -18.99
N SER A 10 -7.52 -12.44 -18.00
CA SER A 10 -7.84 -13.85 -18.23
C SER A 10 -9.16 -14.00 -19.01
N GLU A 11 -9.44 -15.18 -19.56
CA GLU A 11 -10.73 -15.44 -20.20
C GLU A 11 -11.89 -15.30 -19.21
N SER A 12 -11.70 -15.74 -17.96
CA SER A 12 -12.70 -15.58 -16.89
C SER A 12 -13.01 -14.11 -16.61
N LEU A 13 -11.98 -13.26 -16.55
CA LEU A 13 -12.16 -11.81 -16.37
C LEU A 13 -12.89 -11.19 -17.56
N ARG A 14 -12.62 -11.66 -18.78
CA ARG A 14 -13.30 -11.18 -20.00
C ARG A 14 -14.81 -11.48 -20.02
N SER A 15 -15.28 -12.45 -19.28
CA SER A 15 -16.71 -12.77 -19.16
C SER A 15 -17.49 -11.83 -18.25
N LEU A 16 -16.80 -11.12 -17.35
CA LEU A 16 -17.42 -10.14 -16.45
C LEU A 16 -17.77 -8.84 -17.18
N ARG A 17 -18.83 -8.18 -16.72
CA ARG A 17 -19.29 -6.89 -17.26
C ARG A 17 -19.01 -5.75 -16.28
N SER A 18 -18.73 -4.58 -16.80
CA SER A 18 -18.65 -3.38 -15.97
C SER A 18 -19.93 -3.20 -15.16
N GLY A 19 -19.81 -3.03 -13.86
CA GLY A 19 -20.92 -2.97 -12.91
C GLY A 19 -21.24 -4.30 -12.22
N ASP A 20 -20.70 -5.42 -12.66
CA ASP A 20 -20.85 -6.68 -11.93
C ASP A 20 -20.23 -6.55 -10.53
N ILE A 21 -20.94 -7.05 -9.52
CA ILE A 21 -20.52 -7.00 -8.12
C ILE A 21 -20.35 -8.43 -7.61
N SER A 22 -19.30 -8.69 -6.85
CA SER A 22 -19.05 -9.99 -6.22
C SER A 22 -20.17 -10.35 -5.23
N LEU A 23 -20.38 -11.66 -5.00
CA LEU A 23 -21.46 -12.15 -4.12
C LEU A 23 -21.36 -11.60 -2.70
N ASP A 24 -20.16 -11.44 -2.20
CA ASP A 24 -19.86 -10.87 -0.88
C ASP A 24 -19.82 -9.33 -0.88
N ARG A 25 -20.11 -8.69 -2.01
CA ARG A 25 -20.11 -7.24 -2.22
C ARG A 25 -18.75 -6.56 -1.95
N THR A 26 -17.66 -7.31 -1.91
CA THR A 26 -16.34 -6.75 -1.65
C THR A 26 -15.72 -6.10 -2.88
N ALA A 27 -16.02 -6.63 -4.08
CA ALA A 27 -15.41 -6.20 -5.33
C ALA A 27 -16.45 -5.87 -6.41
N THR A 28 -16.07 -4.96 -7.32
CA THR A 28 -16.86 -4.62 -8.51
C THR A 28 -15.96 -4.52 -9.74
N VAL A 29 -16.56 -4.76 -10.91
CA VAL A 29 -15.87 -4.69 -12.21
C VAL A 29 -16.05 -3.29 -12.80
N GLY A 30 -14.96 -2.61 -13.03
CA GLY A 30 -14.93 -1.31 -13.70
C GLY A 30 -14.71 -1.41 -15.22
N ALA A 31 -14.60 -0.26 -15.85
CA ALA A 31 -14.25 -0.17 -17.26
C ALA A 31 -12.86 -0.77 -17.51
N GLY A 32 -12.66 -1.35 -18.70
CA GLY A 32 -11.40 -2.00 -19.05
C GLY A 32 -11.08 -3.23 -18.22
N GLN A 33 -12.07 -3.81 -17.54
CA GLN A 33 -11.96 -5.02 -16.72
C GLN A 33 -11.05 -4.85 -15.47
N MET A 34 -10.86 -3.62 -15.03
CA MET A 34 -10.21 -3.32 -13.76
C MET A 34 -11.16 -3.71 -12.63
N LEU A 35 -10.67 -4.43 -11.63
CA LEU A 35 -11.43 -4.72 -10.43
C LEU A 35 -11.17 -3.66 -9.36
N PHE A 36 -12.22 -3.30 -8.65
CA PHE A 36 -12.18 -2.30 -7.59
C PHE A 36 -12.80 -2.84 -6.31
N LEU A 37 -12.34 -2.34 -5.18
CA LEU A 37 -13.09 -2.49 -3.94
C LEU A 37 -14.45 -1.82 -4.08
N TYR A 38 -15.49 -2.46 -3.52
CA TYR A 38 -16.86 -1.93 -3.53
C TYR A 38 -17.31 -1.61 -2.11
N ASP A 39 -17.83 -2.57 -1.39
CA ASP A 39 -18.25 -2.44 0.01
C ASP A 39 -17.27 -3.19 0.93
N GLY A 40 -17.69 -4.28 1.52
CA GLY A 40 -16.93 -5.10 2.46
C GLY A 40 -16.75 -4.40 3.81
N THR A 41 -15.80 -4.89 4.59
CA THR A 41 -15.53 -4.38 5.94
C THR A 41 -15.12 -2.91 6.00
N ASN A 42 -14.69 -2.33 4.89
CA ASN A 42 -14.21 -0.95 4.83
C ASN A 42 -15.26 0.04 4.32
N ASP A 43 -16.48 -0.41 3.97
CA ASP A 43 -17.50 0.45 3.33
C ASP A 43 -16.91 1.36 2.26
N HIS A 44 -16.11 0.78 1.37
CA HIS A 44 -15.23 1.54 0.50
C HIS A 44 -16.02 2.54 -0.37
N PHE A 45 -17.11 2.09 -0.99
CA PHE A 45 -17.96 2.96 -1.82
C PHE A 45 -18.59 4.09 -1.01
N ALA A 46 -19.06 3.80 0.22
CA ALA A 46 -19.66 4.80 1.09
C ALA A 46 -18.67 5.90 1.53
N SER A 47 -17.36 5.64 1.51
CA SER A 47 -16.36 6.64 1.88
C SER A 47 -16.32 7.84 0.91
N TYR A 48 -16.83 7.67 -0.32
CA TYR A 48 -16.94 8.73 -1.33
C TYR A 48 -18.29 9.48 -1.27
N SER A 49 -19.19 9.10 -0.35
CA SER A 49 -20.51 9.69 -0.26
C SER A 49 -20.49 11.01 0.49
N ARG A 50 -21.30 11.98 0.01
CA ARG A 50 -21.55 13.24 0.70
C ARG A 50 -22.24 13.08 2.06
N VAL A 51 -22.95 11.97 2.27
CA VAL A 51 -23.64 11.69 3.54
C VAL A 51 -22.65 11.64 4.72
N HIS A 52 -21.42 11.16 4.48
CA HIS A 52 -20.38 11.04 5.50
C HIS A 52 -19.32 12.14 5.44
N GLU A 53 -19.52 13.19 4.64
CA GLU A 53 -18.52 14.23 4.36
C GLU A 53 -17.95 14.86 5.63
N GLN A 54 -18.78 15.29 6.57
CA GLN A 54 -18.32 15.97 7.80
C GLN A 54 -17.48 15.05 8.70
N VAL A 55 -17.88 13.78 8.83
CA VAL A 55 -17.11 12.79 9.61
C VAL A 55 -15.80 12.48 8.91
N SER A 56 -15.81 12.36 7.60
CA SER A 56 -14.63 12.12 6.79
C SER A 56 -13.63 13.28 6.93
N ILE A 57 -14.08 14.54 6.84
CA ILE A 57 -13.25 15.73 7.03
C ILE A 57 -12.63 15.73 8.45
N ALA A 58 -13.44 15.49 9.49
CA ALA A 58 -12.95 15.44 10.87
C ALA A 58 -11.86 14.36 11.06
N ASN A 59 -12.03 13.20 10.42
CA ASN A 59 -11.02 12.15 10.41
C ASN A 59 -9.75 12.59 9.67
N GLY A 60 -9.88 13.27 8.53
CA GLY A 60 -8.74 13.84 7.79
C GLY A 60 -7.94 14.82 8.65
N GLN A 61 -8.60 15.69 9.42
CA GLN A 61 -7.97 16.60 10.40
C GLN A 61 -7.27 15.81 11.51
N GLY A 62 -7.93 14.77 12.04
CA GLY A 62 -7.35 13.89 13.05
C GLY A 62 -6.07 13.22 12.57
N TRP A 63 -6.08 12.69 11.35
CA TRP A 63 -4.89 12.09 10.72
C TRP A 63 -3.77 13.09 10.49
N ALA A 64 -4.09 14.32 10.06
CA ALA A 64 -3.09 15.38 9.90
C ALA A 64 -2.43 15.74 11.24
N ASN A 65 -3.23 15.91 12.30
CA ASN A 65 -2.73 16.18 13.65
C ASN A 65 -1.85 15.04 14.18
N LEU A 66 -2.29 13.79 14.02
CA LEU A 66 -1.52 12.60 14.43
C LEU A 66 -0.19 12.52 13.66
N THR A 67 -0.20 12.80 12.36
CA THR A 67 1.01 12.81 11.54
C THR A 67 2.00 13.84 12.04
N ALA A 68 1.56 15.08 12.32
CA ALA A 68 2.41 16.12 12.86
C ALA A 68 2.99 15.75 14.25
N GLN A 69 2.20 15.11 15.12
CA GLN A 69 2.67 14.59 16.41
C GLN A 69 3.72 13.51 16.26
N ARG A 70 3.53 12.56 15.31
CA ARG A 70 4.51 11.52 15.01
C ARG A 70 5.83 12.11 14.52
N HIS A 71 5.77 13.08 13.60
CA HIS A 71 6.95 13.78 13.11
C HIS A 71 7.69 14.49 14.24
N ALA A 72 6.99 15.26 15.08
CA ALA A 72 7.59 15.95 16.21
C ALA A 72 8.25 14.99 17.21
N ARG A 73 7.65 13.81 17.45
CA ARG A 73 8.17 12.82 18.38
C ARG A 73 9.41 12.10 17.85
N VAL A 74 9.41 11.71 16.58
CA VAL A 74 10.46 10.85 15.98
C VAL A 74 11.65 11.67 15.47
N SER A 75 11.44 12.89 14.95
CA SER A 75 12.46 13.70 14.30
C SER A 75 13.66 14.10 15.19
N SER A 76 13.57 13.90 16.50
CA SER A 76 14.70 14.13 17.42
C SER A 76 15.81 13.06 17.34
N SER A 77 15.49 11.87 16.83
CA SER A 77 16.39 10.72 16.79
C SER A 77 16.51 10.04 15.43
N SER A 78 15.56 10.26 14.54
CA SER A 78 15.43 9.57 13.27
C SER A 78 14.81 10.47 12.22
N GLN A 79 15.05 10.21 10.94
CA GLN A 79 14.29 10.85 9.87
C GLN A 79 12.90 10.20 9.77
N MET A 80 11.84 10.95 10.09
CA MET A 80 10.46 10.48 9.93
C MET A 80 9.91 10.79 8.55
N LEU A 81 9.32 9.79 7.92
CA LEU A 81 8.56 9.92 6.68
C LEU A 81 7.16 9.35 6.88
N SER A 82 6.15 10.02 6.36
CA SER A 82 4.77 9.51 6.29
C SER A 82 4.34 9.39 4.83
N LEU A 83 3.99 8.19 4.44
CA LEU A 83 3.53 7.83 3.11
C LEU A 83 2.04 7.54 3.15
N PHE A 84 1.26 8.25 2.35
CA PHE A 84 -0.17 8.02 2.20
C PHE A 84 -0.49 7.54 0.80
N VAL A 85 -1.17 6.40 0.72
CA VAL A 85 -1.52 5.73 -0.54
C VAL A 85 -3.00 5.92 -0.82
N PRO A 86 -3.38 6.46 -1.98
CA PRO A 86 -4.78 6.62 -2.36
C PRO A 86 -5.43 5.26 -2.63
N ASN A 87 -6.73 5.24 -2.65
CA ASN A 87 -7.47 4.11 -3.18
C ASN A 87 -7.32 4.03 -4.71
N THR A 88 -7.41 2.82 -5.27
CA THR A 88 -7.43 2.63 -6.71
C THR A 88 -8.55 3.44 -7.37
N ALA A 89 -9.74 3.50 -6.73
CA ALA A 89 -10.88 4.28 -7.21
C ALA A 89 -10.63 5.80 -7.20
N THR A 90 -9.75 6.30 -6.33
CA THR A 90 -9.33 7.71 -6.35
C THR A 90 -8.46 8.01 -7.57
N CYS A 91 -7.50 7.14 -7.89
CA CYS A 91 -6.60 7.33 -9.03
C CYS A 91 -7.25 7.03 -10.38
N LEU A 92 -8.20 6.11 -10.42
CA LEU A 92 -8.82 5.57 -11.63
C LEU A 92 -10.34 5.73 -11.60
N SER A 93 -10.83 6.87 -11.11
CA SER A 93 -12.25 7.13 -10.90
C SER A 93 -13.08 7.07 -12.19
N ASP A 94 -12.48 7.38 -13.31
CA ASP A 94 -13.10 7.29 -14.64
C ASP A 94 -13.30 5.84 -15.12
N LEU A 95 -12.61 4.88 -14.49
CA LEU A 95 -12.81 3.44 -14.72
C LEU A 95 -13.78 2.82 -13.71
N TYR A 96 -14.09 3.51 -12.62
CA TYR A 96 -15.00 2.99 -11.58
C TYR A 96 -16.43 2.88 -12.16
N PRO A 97 -17.16 1.77 -11.91
CA PRO A 97 -18.39 1.49 -12.65
C PRO A 97 -19.61 2.32 -12.19
N LEU A 98 -19.52 2.95 -11.03
CA LEU A 98 -20.58 3.74 -10.44
C LEU A 98 -20.14 5.19 -10.23
N PRO A 99 -21.05 6.16 -10.28
CA PRO A 99 -20.71 7.54 -9.98
C PRO A 99 -20.27 7.67 -8.51
N LEU A 100 -19.13 8.28 -8.30
CA LEU A 100 -18.62 8.67 -6.98
C LEU A 100 -19.00 10.12 -6.71
N ASP A 101 -19.59 10.42 -5.56
CA ASP A 101 -20.02 11.79 -5.22
C ASP A 101 -18.86 12.76 -5.08
N ARG A 102 -17.76 12.27 -4.52
CA ARG A 102 -16.52 13.02 -4.25
C ARG A 102 -15.29 12.15 -4.52
N VAL A 103 -14.35 12.68 -5.30
CA VAL A 103 -13.05 12.05 -5.59
C VAL A 103 -11.99 13.12 -5.53
N PRO A 104 -10.98 12.96 -4.68
CA PRO A 104 -10.78 11.92 -3.66
C PRO A 104 -11.81 11.97 -2.54
N THR A 105 -11.68 11.07 -1.54
CA THR A 105 -12.55 11.13 -0.36
C THR A 105 -12.35 12.45 0.41
N PRO A 106 -13.40 13.01 1.05
CA PRO A 106 -13.29 14.30 1.75
C PRO A 106 -12.20 14.33 2.83
N GLY A 107 -12.00 13.22 3.53
CA GLY A 107 -10.94 13.11 4.54
C GLY A 107 -9.53 13.14 3.94
N TRP A 108 -9.35 12.48 2.79
CA TRP A 108 -8.09 12.52 2.06
C TRP A 108 -7.75 13.95 1.58
N GLU A 109 -8.73 14.62 0.98
CA GLU A 109 -8.59 15.99 0.50
C GLU A 109 -8.21 16.95 1.64
N GLU A 110 -8.89 16.84 2.78
CA GLU A 110 -8.62 17.68 3.96
C GLU A 110 -7.24 17.40 4.56
N MET A 111 -6.87 16.15 4.76
CA MET A 111 -5.54 15.78 5.25
C MET A 111 -4.45 16.30 4.32
N ARG A 112 -4.61 16.12 3.00
CA ARG A 112 -3.68 16.61 2.00
C ARG A 112 -3.54 18.12 2.05
N ARG A 113 -4.65 18.85 2.18
CA ARG A 113 -4.67 20.30 2.30
C ARG A 113 -3.87 20.79 3.53
N LEU A 114 -3.98 20.09 4.66
CA LEU A 114 -3.31 20.45 5.91
C LEU A 114 -1.82 20.11 5.90
N LEU A 115 -1.41 19.04 5.21
CA LEU A 115 -0.03 18.53 5.21
C LEU A 115 0.75 18.86 3.94
N LYS A 116 0.21 19.64 3.01
CA LYS A 116 0.81 19.91 1.69
C LYS A 116 2.22 20.49 1.73
N ASP A 117 2.53 21.25 2.78
CA ASP A 117 3.83 21.92 2.94
C ASP A 117 4.80 21.13 3.85
N ASP A 118 4.39 19.98 4.37
CA ASP A 118 5.24 19.12 5.18
C ASP A 118 6.12 18.23 4.28
N THR A 119 7.42 18.52 4.30
CA THR A 119 8.41 17.81 3.47
C THR A 119 8.61 16.35 3.87
N GLY A 120 8.23 15.94 5.08
CA GLY A 120 8.25 14.55 5.55
C GLY A 120 7.04 13.75 5.12
N VAL A 121 6.02 14.39 4.51
CA VAL A 121 4.79 13.72 4.07
C VAL A 121 4.79 13.52 2.56
N MET A 122 4.32 12.36 2.13
CA MET A 122 4.20 11.98 0.72
C MET A 122 2.80 11.45 0.44
N PHE A 123 2.18 11.99 -0.61
CA PHE A 123 0.93 11.47 -1.17
C PHE A 123 1.23 10.82 -2.52
N CYS A 124 0.78 9.57 -2.70
CA CYS A 124 1.12 8.79 -3.90
C CYS A 124 0.25 9.09 -5.12
N ASP A 125 -0.87 9.80 -4.98
CA ASP A 125 -1.75 10.13 -6.09
C ASP A 125 -1.01 10.91 -7.20
N ASP A 126 -0.29 11.99 -6.87
CA ASP A 126 0.49 12.75 -7.86
C ASP A 126 1.54 11.88 -8.58
N LEU A 127 2.19 10.99 -7.82
CA LEU A 127 3.18 10.08 -8.37
C LEU A 127 2.56 9.10 -9.37
N PHE A 128 1.37 8.59 -9.05
CA PHE A 128 0.68 7.64 -9.90
C PHE A 128 0.05 8.29 -11.11
N GLU A 129 -0.54 9.47 -10.99
CA GLU A 129 -1.05 10.24 -12.11
C GLU A 129 0.06 10.56 -13.13
N ALA A 130 1.22 11.03 -12.66
CA ALA A 130 2.37 11.31 -13.51
C ALA A 130 2.95 10.07 -14.21
N SER A 131 2.64 8.88 -13.69
CA SER A 131 3.19 7.60 -14.15
C SER A 131 2.20 6.77 -14.97
N LEU A 132 0.95 7.22 -15.10
CA LEU A 132 -0.06 6.53 -15.91
C LEU A 132 0.32 6.66 -17.40
N PRO A 133 0.66 5.56 -18.07
CA PRO A 133 0.96 5.59 -19.49
C PRO A 133 -0.31 5.85 -20.30
N ALA A 134 -0.15 6.31 -21.53
CA ALA A 134 -1.26 6.47 -22.49
C ALA A 134 -2.03 5.14 -22.70
N ASN A 135 -1.37 4.01 -22.51
CA ASN A 135 -1.98 2.68 -22.40
C ASN A 135 -1.88 2.21 -20.93
N ARG A 136 -2.95 2.35 -20.19
CA ARG A 136 -3.04 2.10 -18.73
C ARG A 136 -2.66 0.69 -18.28
N TYR A 137 -2.56 -0.26 -19.19
CA TYR A 137 -2.19 -1.65 -18.86
C TYR A 137 -0.69 -1.94 -19.01
N GLU A 138 0.03 -1.03 -19.67
CA GLU A 138 1.48 -1.12 -19.81
C GLU A 138 2.13 -0.40 -18.64
N SER A 139 2.75 -1.13 -17.74
CA SER A 139 3.41 -0.53 -16.58
C SER A 139 2.44 0.22 -15.66
N SER A 140 1.20 -0.28 -15.50
CA SER A 140 0.26 0.30 -14.55
C SER A 140 0.83 0.21 -13.12
N PRO A 141 0.75 1.28 -12.34
CA PRO A 141 1.08 1.21 -10.91
C PRO A 141 0.10 0.36 -10.11
N TRP A 142 -1.07 0.00 -10.67
CA TRP A 142 -2.10 -0.81 -10.06
C TRP A 142 -2.22 -2.18 -10.73
N GLN A 143 -2.58 -3.21 -9.96
CA GLN A 143 -2.93 -4.53 -10.48
C GLN A 143 -4.39 -4.55 -10.96
N LEU A 144 -4.69 -5.39 -11.98
CA LEU A 144 -6.04 -5.44 -12.54
C LEU A 144 -7.06 -6.15 -11.64
N SER A 145 -6.63 -7.19 -10.94
CA SER A 145 -7.51 -8.08 -10.14
C SER A 145 -7.19 -8.06 -8.64
N ASP A 146 -6.46 -7.04 -8.21
CA ASP A 146 -5.99 -6.92 -6.83
C ASP A 146 -6.12 -5.48 -6.34
N SER A 147 -6.43 -5.28 -5.06
CA SER A 147 -6.56 -3.95 -4.47
C SER A 147 -5.22 -3.26 -4.21
N HIS A 148 -4.12 -3.96 -4.40
CA HIS A 148 -2.76 -3.46 -4.18
C HIS A 148 -2.14 -2.92 -5.46
N TRP A 149 -1.09 -2.12 -5.29
CA TRP A 149 -0.25 -1.71 -6.41
C TRP A 149 0.53 -2.90 -7.02
N SER A 150 1.03 -2.70 -8.23
CA SER A 150 1.92 -3.64 -8.90
C SER A 150 3.35 -3.57 -8.35
N ASP A 151 4.23 -4.45 -8.80
CA ASP A 151 5.68 -4.36 -8.55
C ASP A 151 6.27 -3.03 -9.07
N TYR A 152 5.78 -2.56 -10.22
CA TYR A 152 6.15 -1.25 -10.75
C TYR A 152 5.65 -0.10 -9.86
N GLY A 153 4.41 -0.14 -9.39
CA GLY A 153 3.86 0.86 -8.46
C GLY A 153 4.67 0.96 -7.16
N SER A 154 4.99 -0.19 -6.55
CA SER A 154 5.81 -0.22 -5.34
C SER A 154 7.24 0.30 -5.58
N LEU A 155 7.83 0.04 -6.75
CA LEU A 155 9.14 0.58 -7.13
C LEU A 155 9.11 2.10 -7.33
N LEU A 156 8.07 2.63 -7.98
CA LEU A 156 7.89 4.10 -8.12
C LEU A 156 7.89 4.78 -6.76
N VAL A 157 7.11 4.21 -5.82
CA VAL A 157 7.03 4.73 -4.43
C VAL A 157 8.38 4.60 -3.73
N THR A 158 9.03 3.45 -3.85
CA THR A 158 10.37 3.22 -3.28
C THR A 158 11.35 4.27 -3.80
N ASN A 159 11.42 4.49 -5.11
CA ASN A 159 12.30 5.48 -5.70
C ASN A 159 11.98 6.91 -5.26
N SER A 160 10.71 7.21 -5.02
CA SER A 160 10.31 8.51 -4.47
C SER A 160 10.79 8.68 -3.02
N ILE A 161 10.70 7.63 -2.20
CA ILE A 161 11.24 7.61 -0.83
C ILE A 161 12.77 7.77 -0.85
N LEU A 162 13.47 7.02 -1.70
CA LEU A 162 14.93 7.12 -1.81
C LEU A 162 15.41 8.56 -2.13
N ARG A 163 14.72 9.24 -3.04
CA ARG A 163 15.03 10.66 -3.33
C ARG A 163 14.84 11.55 -2.11
N ARG A 164 13.82 11.29 -1.27
CA ARG A 164 13.58 12.05 -0.03
C ARG A 164 14.65 11.85 1.02
N VAL A 165 15.29 10.69 1.04
CA VAL A 165 16.41 10.40 1.95
C VAL A 165 17.78 10.61 1.28
N ALA A 166 17.80 11.36 0.18
CA ALA A 166 19.01 11.71 -0.58
C ALA A 166 19.80 10.50 -1.10
N VAL A 167 19.11 9.41 -1.42
CA VAL A 167 19.68 8.21 -2.04
C VAL A 167 19.30 8.12 -3.51
N ALA A 168 20.18 7.63 -4.35
CA ALA A 168 19.93 7.44 -5.77
C ALA A 168 18.77 6.45 -5.99
N PRO A 169 17.88 6.72 -6.97
CA PRO A 169 16.84 5.78 -7.35
C PRO A 169 17.42 4.46 -7.86
N ILE A 170 16.65 3.39 -7.68
CA ILE A 170 16.98 2.08 -8.25
C ILE A 170 16.81 2.15 -9.78
N GLU A 171 17.85 1.81 -10.49
CA GLU A 171 17.75 1.51 -11.91
C GLU A 171 17.10 0.15 -12.11
N PHE A 172 16.21 0.05 -13.06
CA PHE A 172 15.50 -1.20 -13.34
C PHE A 172 15.31 -1.42 -14.83
N GLY A 173 15.06 -2.66 -15.20
CA GLY A 173 14.62 -3.08 -16.50
C GLY A 173 13.34 -3.90 -16.42
N TRP A 174 12.86 -4.35 -17.56
CA TRP A 174 11.77 -5.31 -17.64
C TRP A 174 12.31 -6.66 -18.10
N ILE A 175 11.84 -7.74 -17.47
CA ILE A 175 12.04 -9.09 -17.96
C ILE A 175 10.71 -9.69 -18.39
N GLU A 176 10.72 -10.30 -19.57
CA GLU A 176 9.62 -11.13 -20.01
C GLU A 176 9.64 -12.42 -19.17
N CYS A 177 8.50 -12.85 -18.71
CA CYS A 177 8.34 -14.09 -17.98
C CYS A 177 7.28 -14.96 -18.64
N GLU A 178 7.34 -16.26 -18.36
CA GLU A 178 6.24 -17.15 -18.72
C GLU A 178 4.94 -16.61 -18.12
N PRO A 179 3.83 -16.61 -18.87
CA PRO A 179 2.57 -16.12 -18.39
C PRO A 179 2.16 -16.77 -17.07
N GLN A 180 1.96 -15.94 -16.05
CA GLN A 180 1.54 -16.37 -14.73
C GLN A 180 0.13 -15.88 -14.47
N PHE A 181 -0.73 -16.76 -13.94
CA PHE A 181 -2.06 -16.38 -13.53
C PHE A 181 -2.05 -15.86 -12.09
N ILE A 182 -2.51 -14.64 -11.88
CA ILE A 182 -2.65 -14.02 -10.56
C ILE A 182 -4.11 -13.63 -10.35
N ALA A 183 -4.76 -14.27 -9.39
CA ALA A 183 -6.14 -13.96 -9.04
C ALA A 183 -6.28 -12.65 -8.29
N GLY A 184 -5.33 -12.34 -7.43
CA GLY A 184 -5.43 -11.19 -6.51
C GLY A 184 -6.51 -11.36 -5.45
N ASP A 185 -6.62 -10.37 -4.57
CA ASP A 185 -7.59 -10.34 -3.48
C ASP A 185 -9.02 -10.02 -3.97
N LEU A 186 -9.15 -9.29 -5.07
CA LEU A 186 -10.45 -8.94 -5.68
C LEU A 186 -10.95 -10.01 -6.64
N GLY A 187 -10.05 -10.60 -7.44
CA GLY A 187 -10.41 -11.63 -8.41
C GLY A 187 -10.96 -12.90 -7.75
N SER A 188 -10.48 -13.22 -6.56
CA SER A 188 -10.97 -14.37 -5.77
C SER A 188 -12.41 -14.20 -5.26
N ARG A 189 -13.02 -13.01 -5.37
CA ARG A 189 -14.37 -12.70 -4.86
C ARG A 189 -15.49 -13.04 -5.86
N PHE A 190 -15.16 -13.42 -7.09
CA PHE A 190 -16.15 -13.68 -8.13
C PHE A 190 -16.49 -15.18 -8.33
N GLY A 191 -16.40 -15.99 -7.29
CA GLY A 191 -16.78 -17.41 -7.30
C GLY A 191 -15.74 -18.30 -8.00
N ASP A 192 -15.71 -18.29 -9.32
CA ASP A 192 -14.59 -18.84 -10.06
C ASP A 192 -13.42 -17.85 -9.98
N THR A 193 -12.22 -18.38 -9.78
CA THR A 193 -11.04 -17.53 -9.66
C THR A 193 -10.84 -16.68 -10.91
N VAL A 194 -11.05 -15.38 -10.77
CA VAL A 194 -10.84 -14.38 -11.82
C VAL A 194 -9.50 -13.72 -11.59
N GLY A 195 -8.69 -13.62 -12.62
CA GLY A 195 -7.34 -13.09 -12.46
C GLY A 195 -6.79 -12.43 -13.72
N MET A 196 -5.54 -12.05 -13.62
CA MET A 196 -4.78 -11.49 -14.73
C MET A 196 -3.61 -12.39 -15.09
N GLN A 197 -3.17 -12.27 -16.32
CA GLN A 197 -1.97 -12.92 -16.82
C GLN A 197 -0.81 -11.91 -16.72
N VAL A 198 0.19 -12.24 -15.91
CA VAL A 198 1.42 -11.44 -15.78
C VAL A 198 2.44 -12.01 -16.75
N VAL A 199 2.89 -11.19 -17.68
CA VAL A 199 3.88 -11.58 -18.69
C VAL A 199 5.19 -10.80 -18.59
N ARG A 200 5.26 -9.86 -17.67
CA ARG A 200 6.40 -8.96 -17.51
C ARG A 200 6.57 -8.56 -16.06
N GLN A 201 7.81 -8.55 -15.59
CA GLN A 201 8.14 -8.17 -14.22
C GLN A 201 9.28 -7.17 -14.20
N VAL A 202 9.31 -6.32 -13.16
CA VAL A 202 10.45 -5.45 -12.91
C VAL A 202 11.69 -6.29 -12.58
N ALA A 203 12.79 -5.98 -13.24
CA ALA A 203 14.09 -6.59 -13.00
C ALA A 203 15.07 -5.55 -12.47
N CYS A 204 15.75 -5.88 -11.39
CA CYS A 204 16.88 -5.12 -10.84
C CYS A 204 17.81 -6.09 -10.13
N ASP A 205 19.07 -5.75 -10.12
CA ASP A 205 20.11 -6.53 -9.41
C ASP A 205 20.22 -5.97 -7.99
N LEU A 206 19.64 -6.67 -7.04
CA LEU A 206 19.66 -6.30 -5.63
C LEU A 206 20.06 -7.52 -4.78
N PRO A 207 20.82 -7.32 -3.69
CA PRO A 207 21.25 -8.40 -2.81
C PRO A 207 20.06 -9.10 -2.14
N ILE A 208 20.30 -10.31 -1.64
CA ILE A 208 19.28 -11.12 -0.98
C ILE A 208 19.37 -10.91 0.53
N PRO A 209 18.33 -10.39 1.20
CA PRO A 209 18.33 -10.20 2.64
C PRO A 209 18.11 -11.52 3.38
N ARG A 210 18.63 -11.60 4.59
CA ARG A 210 18.36 -12.68 5.54
C ARG A 210 17.28 -12.25 6.53
N CYS A 211 16.20 -13.00 6.65
CA CYS A 211 15.24 -12.83 7.73
C CYS A 211 15.91 -13.27 9.05
N VAL A 212 15.96 -12.38 10.03
CA VAL A 212 16.59 -12.64 11.34
C VAL A 212 15.57 -12.77 12.46
N PHE A 213 14.38 -12.25 12.26
CA PHE A 213 13.27 -12.37 13.19
C PHE A 213 11.93 -12.34 12.45
N ASP A 214 10.99 -13.14 12.91
CA ASP A 214 9.59 -13.10 12.49
C ASP A 214 8.74 -13.49 13.72
N SER A 215 7.92 -12.58 14.20
CA SER A 215 7.06 -12.85 15.37
C SER A 215 6.04 -13.96 15.12
N GLY A 216 5.94 -14.43 13.89
CA GLY A 216 4.85 -15.28 13.49
C GLY A 216 3.54 -14.47 13.46
N GLY A 217 2.45 -15.08 13.76
CA GLY A 217 1.14 -14.41 13.69
C GLY A 217 0.63 -14.50 12.25
N GLY A 218 0.28 -15.65 11.87
CA GLY A 218 -0.59 -15.89 10.77
C GLY A 218 -1.79 -16.56 11.35
N SER A 219 -2.88 -15.86 11.59
CA SER A 219 -4.13 -16.58 11.54
C SER A 219 -4.29 -17.05 10.10
N LEU A 220 -4.86 -18.22 9.91
CA LEU A 220 -5.21 -18.77 8.61
C LEU A 220 -6.10 -17.81 7.79
N ASP A 221 -6.63 -16.77 8.40
CA ASP A 221 -7.55 -15.79 7.84
C ASP A 221 -6.87 -14.53 7.27
N GLY A 222 -5.55 -14.50 7.15
CA GLY A 222 -4.82 -13.41 6.50
C GLY A 222 -4.70 -12.12 7.30
N ALA A 223 -5.21 -12.06 8.52
CA ALA A 223 -4.98 -10.93 9.42
C ALA A 223 -3.55 -11.01 9.98
N SER A 224 -2.65 -10.26 9.36
CA SER A 224 -1.24 -10.19 9.75
C SER A 224 -0.94 -8.97 10.63
N MET A 225 -1.97 -8.33 11.16
CA MET A 225 -1.80 -7.16 12.02
C MET A 225 -1.04 -7.55 13.29
N GLY A 226 -0.14 -6.68 13.73
CA GLY A 226 0.77 -6.94 14.84
C GLY A 226 2.00 -7.75 14.47
N ARG A 227 2.07 -8.37 13.29
CA ARG A 227 3.24 -9.11 12.84
C ARG A 227 4.44 -8.20 12.68
N ARG A 228 5.55 -8.59 13.30
CA ARG A 228 6.84 -7.92 13.16
C ARG A 228 7.82 -8.86 12.46
N VAL A 229 8.51 -8.34 11.45
CA VAL A 229 9.54 -9.10 10.72
C VAL A 229 10.77 -8.22 10.57
N GLU A 230 11.96 -8.83 10.73
CA GLU A 230 13.24 -8.14 10.62
C GLU A 230 14.13 -8.83 9.60
N TRP A 231 14.80 -8.01 8.80
CA TRP A 231 15.80 -8.47 7.83
C TRP A 231 17.11 -7.73 8.01
N GLU A 232 18.17 -8.46 7.73
CA GLU A 232 19.53 -7.94 7.57
C GLU A 232 20.04 -8.23 6.16
N CYS A 233 20.71 -7.26 5.57
CA CYS A 233 21.36 -7.37 4.27
C CYS A 233 22.76 -6.79 4.35
N GLN A 234 23.78 -7.66 4.44
CA GLN A 234 25.17 -7.23 4.61
C GLN A 234 25.73 -6.53 3.37
N GLU A 235 25.21 -6.90 2.19
CA GLU A 235 25.62 -6.33 0.90
C GLU A 235 24.71 -5.16 0.48
N ALA A 236 23.85 -4.67 1.38
CA ALA A 236 22.94 -3.56 1.08
C ALA A 236 23.73 -2.31 0.70
N PRO A 237 23.33 -1.60 -0.38
CA PRO A 237 24.03 -0.39 -0.83
C PRO A 237 23.90 0.79 0.14
N ILE A 238 22.95 0.75 1.09
CA ILE A 238 22.70 1.82 2.05
C ILE A 238 23.04 1.30 3.45
N ASP A 239 24.10 1.87 4.02
CA ASP A 239 24.54 1.55 5.39
C ASP A 239 23.71 2.30 6.44
N ALA A 240 22.43 2.02 6.43
CA ALA A 240 21.44 2.60 7.35
C ALA A 240 20.38 1.57 7.71
N SER A 241 19.61 1.87 8.74
CA SER A 241 18.48 1.07 9.22
C SER A 241 17.14 1.76 8.93
N MET A 242 16.13 0.97 8.62
CA MET A 242 14.77 1.45 8.35
C MET A 242 13.75 0.68 9.17
N LEU A 243 12.89 1.41 9.87
CA LEU A 243 11.66 0.91 10.47
C LEU A 243 10.48 1.29 9.56
N VAL A 244 9.74 0.29 9.11
CA VAL A 244 8.51 0.47 8.34
C VAL A 244 7.33 0.05 9.19
N VAL A 245 6.39 0.96 9.42
CA VAL A 245 5.12 0.68 10.08
C VAL A 245 4.00 0.95 9.08
N GLY A 246 3.17 -0.05 8.83
CA GLY A 246 2.16 0.07 7.79
C GLY A 246 1.29 -1.16 7.65
N ASN A 247 0.67 -1.31 6.50
CA ASN A 247 -0.27 -2.39 6.19
C ASN A 247 0.24 -3.31 5.07
N SER A 248 -0.68 -4.07 4.45
CA SER A 248 -0.39 -5.03 3.38
C SER A 248 0.33 -4.45 2.15
N PHE A 249 0.27 -3.15 1.91
CA PHE A 249 1.04 -2.49 0.85
C PHE A 249 2.54 -2.44 1.15
N SER A 250 2.90 -2.30 2.41
CA SER A 250 4.29 -2.48 2.85
C SER A 250 4.68 -3.95 2.91
N GLY A 251 3.75 -4.80 3.32
CA GLY A 251 3.79 -6.25 3.26
C GLY A 251 4.66 -6.92 4.31
N THR A 252 4.29 -8.16 4.63
CA THR A 252 5.06 -9.04 5.54
C THR A 252 5.94 -10.03 4.79
N GLY A 253 5.81 -10.09 3.47
CA GLY A 253 6.50 -11.05 2.61
C GLY A 253 7.41 -10.37 1.60
N LEU A 254 8.32 -11.14 1.05
CA LEU A 254 9.29 -10.67 0.07
C LEU A 254 8.71 -10.69 -1.37
N ARG A 255 7.50 -10.16 -1.55
CA ARG A 255 6.91 -9.97 -2.89
C ARG A 255 7.28 -8.60 -3.43
N ARG A 256 7.57 -8.50 -4.72
CA ARG A 256 8.00 -7.25 -5.38
C ARG A 256 7.00 -6.10 -5.29
N ASN A 257 5.73 -6.40 -5.15
CA ASN A 257 4.69 -5.40 -4.91
C ASN A 257 4.61 -4.92 -3.44
N HIS A 258 5.52 -5.33 -2.56
CA HIS A 258 5.62 -4.85 -1.19
C HIS A 258 6.81 -3.89 -1.04
N LEU A 259 6.67 -2.81 -0.28
CA LEU A 259 7.78 -1.89 -0.01
C LEU A 259 8.94 -2.58 0.72
N VAL A 260 8.61 -3.51 1.62
CA VAL A 260 9.60 -4.27 2.38
C VAL A 260 10.49 -5.12 1.48
N TYR A 261 10.00 -5.59 0.33
CA TYR A 261 10.83 -6.28 -0.65
C TYR A 261 12.04 -5.43 -1.07
N TRP A 262 11.80 -4.14 -1.33
CA TRP A 262 12.83 -3.20 -1.77
C TRP A 262 13.71 -2.78 -0.60
N PHE A 263 13.13 -2.35 0.50
CA PHE A 263 13.89 -1.82 1.63
C PHE A 263 14.77 -2.87 2.30
N SER A 264 14.30 -4.11 2.44
CA SER A 264 15.12 -5.18 3.01
C SER A 264 16.37 -5.51 2.19
N ARG A 265 16.42 -5.13 0.92
CA ARG A 265 17.58 -5.30 0.02
C ARG A 265 18.45 -4.07 -0.08
N LEU A 266 17.88 -2.91 0.18
CA LEU A 266 18.56 -1.62 0.03
C LEU A 266 19.22 -1.16 1.31
N PHE A 267 18.62 -1.45 2.47
CA PHE A 267 19.11 -1.03 3.78
C PHE A 267 19.79 -2.17 4.52
N ARG A 268 20.82 -1.83 5.30
CA ARG A 268 21.55 -2.78 6.13
C ARG A 268 20.65 -3.57 7.08
N ARG A 269 19.67 -2.90 7.64
CA ARG A 269 18.64 -3.50 8.48
C ARG A 269 17.28 -2.89 8.14
N THR A 270 16.27 -3.76 8.01
CA THR A 270 14.87 -3.35 7.82
C THR A 270 13.99 -4.07 8.82
N VAL A 271 13.19 -3.32 9.54
CA VAL A 271 12.16 -3.82 10.44
C VAL A 271 10.82 -3.43 9.88
N PHE A 272 9.90 -4.37 9.79
CA PHE A 272 8.50 -4.12 9.45
C PHE A 272 7.60 -4.48 10.61
N LEU A 273 6.68 -3.59 10.94
CA LEU A 273 5.55 -3.82 11.85
C LEU A 273 4.24 -3.57 11.11
N HIS A 274 3.40 -4.58 11.06
CA HIS A 274 2.05 -4.45 10.48
C HIS A 274 1.12 -3.80 11.51
N ALA A 275 0.99 -2.48 11.48
CA ALA A 275 0.14 -1.72 12.41
C ALA A 275 -0.36 -0.42 11.79
N ALA A 276 -1.50 0.07 12.26
CA ALA A 276 -2.02 1.40 11.95
C ALA A 276 -1.50 2.46 12.93
N SER A 277 -1.15 2.06 14.17
CA SER A 277 -0.49 2.89 15.17
C SER A 277 1.03 2.87 14.99
N LEU A 278 1.72 3.88 15.50
CA LEU A 278 3.18 3.94 15.59
C LEU A 278 3.61 3.76 17.04
N PRO A 279 3.81 2.50 17.53
CA PRO A 279 4.14 2.24 18.92
C PRO A 279 5.47 2.88 19.33
N THR A 280 5.46 3.62 20.43
CA THR A 280 6.65 4.35 20.90
C THR A 280 7.76 3.39 21.30
N ASP A 281 7.42 2.28 21.98
CA ASP A 281 8.37 1.25 22.39
C ASP A 281 9.13 0.61 21.22
N VAL A 282 8.49 0.47 20.06
CA VAL A 282 9.15 -0.03 18.83
C VAL A 282 10.13 1.00 18.30
N VAL A 283 9.70 2.27 18.19
CA VAL A 283 10.57 3.35 17.72
C VAL A 283 11.80 3.47 18.61
N ASP A 284 11.61 3.45 19.93
CA ASP A 284 12.68 3.60 20.93
C ASP A 284 13.61 2.37 20.96
N ALA A 285 13.06 1.17 20.76
CA ALA A 285 13.86 -0.07 20.76
C ALA A 285 14.78 -0.17 19.53
N TYR A 286 14.25 0.19 18.35
CA TYR A 286 15.00 0.04 17.10
C TYR A 286 15.93 1.21 16.78
N ARG A 287 15.59 2.42 17.20
CA ARG A 287 16.36 3.65 16.93
C ARG A 287 16.86 3.71 15.49
N SER A 288 15.98 3.35 14.56
CA SER A 288 16.31 3.29 13.15
C SER A 288 16.65 4.69 12.60
N ASP A 289 17.57 4.75 11.64
CA ASP A 289 17.96 6.01 10.99
C ASP A 289 16.76 6.64 10.28
N ILE A 290 15.89 5.80 9.71
CA ILE A 290 14.68 6.23 9.01
C ILE A 290 13.48 5.47 9.59
N VAL A 291 12.42 6.20 9.88
CA VAL A 291 11.10 5.66 10.26
C VAL A 291 10.11 6.03 9.16
N LEU A 292 9.54 5.02 8.50
CA LEU A 292 8.49 5.17 7.50
C LEU A 292 7.16 4.69 8.05
N PHE A 293 6.18 5.58 8.16
CA PHE A 293 4.79 5.21 8.37
C PHE A 293 4.06 5.17 7.03
N GLN A 294 3.29 4.09 6.77
CA GLN A 294 2.49 3.96 5.56
C GLN A 294 1.01 3.83 5.91
N GLY A 295 0.22 4.83 5.52
CA GLY A 295 -1.24 4.86 5.64
C GLY A 295 -1.94 4.63 4.31
N LEU A 296 -3.24 4.28 4.36
CA LEU A 296 -4.10 4.06 3.22
C LEU A 296 -5.37 4.91 3.33
N GLU A 297 -5.83 5.49 2.21
CA GLU A 297 -7.04 6.32 2.17
C GLU A 297 -8.26 5.58 2.75
N ARG A 298 -8.46 4.30 2.40
CA ARG A 298 -9.60 3.50 2.88
C ARG A 298 -9.62 3.27 4.40
N PHE A 299 -8.49 3.42 5.07
CA PHE A 299 -8.39 3.28 6.53
C PHE A 299 -8.53 4.60 7.29
N MET A 300 -8.68 5.73 6.58
CA MET A 300 -8.82 7.05 7.21
C MET A 300 -10.15 7.26 7.95
N ARG A 301 -11.06 6.29 7.88
CA ARG A 301 -12.31 6.30 8.67
C ARG A 301 -12.09 6.28 10.18
N LEU A 302 -10.94 5.79 10.63
CA LEU A 302 -10.54 5.78 12.03
C LEU A 302 -9.15 6.41 12.16
N VAL A 303 -9.02 7.34 13.10
CA VAL A 303 -7.73 7.88 13.50
C VAL A 303 -7.16 6.95 14.58
N PRO A 304 -6.03 6.29 14.34
CA PRO A 304 -5.46 5.37 15.33
C PRO A 304 -4.90 6.12 16.53
N VAL A 305 -4.72 5.40 17.63
CA VAL A 305 -4.08 5.90 18.84
C VAL A 305 -2.68 5.28 18.96
N ASP A 306 -1.67 6.12 19.17
CA ASP A 306 -0.25 5.70 19.25
C ASP A 306 0.19 5.33 20.69
N GLU A 307 -0.73 5.25 21.63
CA GLU A 307 -0.44 4.90 23.03
C GLU A 307 -0.24 3.39 23.25
N TYR A 308 -0.53 2.58 22.23
CA TYR A 308 -0.36 1.13 22.32
C TYR A 308 1.11 0.73 22.17
N THR A 309 1.53 -0.26 22.96
CA THR A 309 2.79 -0.97 22.76
C THR A 309 2.69 -1.93 21.58
N ALA A 310 3.83 -2.40 21.06
CA ALA A 310 3.85 -3.43 20.03
C ALA A 310 3.05 -4.68 20.46
N GLN A 311 3.24 -5.13 21.69
CA GLN A 311 2.51 -6.28 22.25
C GLN A 311 1.00 -6.04 22.32
N GLN A 312 0.56 -4.84 22.67
CA GLN A 312 -0.86 -4.49 22.66
C GLN A 312 -1.43 -4.44 21.24
N CYS A 313 -0.65 -3.96 20.26
CA CYS A 313 -1.04 -4.03 18.85
C CYS A 313 -1.19 -5.48 18.37
N GLU A 314 -0.30 -6.37 18.81
CA GLU A 314 -0.38 -7.81 18.53
C GLU A 314 -1.65 -8.41 19.17
N ALA A 315 -1.95 -8.08 20.42
CA ALA A 315 -3.06 -8.62 21.18
C ALA A 315 -4.45 -8.15 20.71
N VAL A 316 -4.58 -6.94 20.20
CA VAL A 316 -5.86 -6.39 19.68
C VAL A 316 -6.39 -7.21 18.50
N TYR A 317 -5.52 -7.89 17.77
CA TYR A 317 -5.88 -8.69 16.60
C TYR A 317 -6.04 -10.20 16.90
N GLU A 318 -5.64 -10.66 18.08
CA GLU A 318 -5.90 -12.02 18.53
C GLU A 318 -7.29 -12.16 19.19
N ALA A 319 -7.94 -11.04 19.52
CA ALA A 319 -9.28 -11.06 20.07
C ALA A 319 -10.30 -11.46 18.97
N PRO A 320 -11.14 -12.49 19.21
CA PRO A 320 -12.19 -12.81 18.27
C PRO A 320 -13.10 -11.58 18.11
N HIS A 321 -13.36 -11.19 16.89
CA HIS A 321 -14.37 -10.18 16.59
C HIS A 321 -15.74 -10.78 16.94
N GLU A 322 -16.31 -10.37 18.07
CA GLU A 322 -17.68 -10.68 18.44
C GLU A 322 -18.71 -9.97 17.54
#